data_f849000d019c1e231fb13197306c038e
#
_entry.id   f849000d019c1e231fb13197306c038e
#
_cell.length_a   1.000
_cell.length_b   1.000
_cell.length_c   1.000
_cell.angle_alpha   90.00
_cell.angle_beta   90.00
_cell.angle_gamma   90.00
#
_symmetry.space_group_name_H-M   'P 1'
#
loop_
_entity.id
_entity.type
_entity.pdbx_description
1 polymer ?
#
loop_
_entity_poly.entity_id
_entity_poly.type
_entity_poly.pdbx_seq_one_letter_code
_entity_poly.pdbx_strand_id
1 'polypeptide(L)'
;FYLFCGLLAVFTESNVTLWPYGLSDREHTAQQDFNSTVLKEEKGDIDCRTLDSFGLTNIDFVKIDVDGFEVPLLNGARETLTNNNPVINIEMKRDKRAVVVTKCESILKDLGYKFQKRTKSDEVWLKS
;
A
#
# COMPACT_ATOMS: atom_id res chain seq x y z
N PHE A 1 9.17 -12.61 -3.30
CA PHE A 1 8.50 -12.73 -2.00
C PHE A 1 7.19 -11.95 -1.95
N TYR A 2 6.41 -12.15 -0.90
CA TYR A 2 5.13 -11.50 -0.71
C TYR A 2 5.27 -10.33 0.25
N LEU A 3 4.75 -9.16 -0.15
CA LEU A 3 4.72 -7.96 0.66
C LEU A 3 3.29 -7.67 1.10
N PHE A 4 3.09 -7.51 2.40
CA PHE A 4 1.83 -7.06 2.97
C PHE A 4 2.01 -5.66 3.55
N CYS A 5 1.21 -4.73 3.06
CA CYS A 5 1.17 -3.34 3.53
C CYS A 5 -0.14 -3.13 4.29
N GLY A 6 -0.05 -3.06 5.59
CA GLY A 6 -1.20 -2.93 6.48
C GLY A 6 -0.82 -3.20 7.93
N LEU A 7 -1.81 -3.29 8.81
CA LEU A 7 -1.60 -3.64 10.20
C LEU A 7 -1.38 -5.15 10.33
N LEU A 8 -0.20 -5.54 10.76
CA LEU A 8 0.16 -6.94 11.01
C LEU A 8 0.12 -7.21 12.51
N ALA A 9 -0.91 -7.89 12.97
CA ALA A 9 -1.01 -8.29 14.37
C ALA A 9 -0.48 -9.72 14.55
N VAL A 10 0.71 -9.88 15.05
CA VAL A 10 1.35 -11.13 15.53
C VAL A 10 1.58 -12.21 14.47
N PHE A 11 2.81 -12.25 13.94
CA PHE A 11 3.34 -13.42 13.22
C PHE A 11 4.49 -14.04 14.03
N THR A 12 4.41 -15.34 14.26
CA THR A 12 5.45 -16.14 14.93
C THR A 12 6.31 -16.94 13.95
N GLU A 13 6.08 -16.77 12.65
CA GLU A 13 6.78 -17.49 11.60
C GLU A 13 8.17 -16.93 11.35
N SER A 14 9.18 -17.80 11.24
CA SER A 14 10.58 -17.44 11.07
C SER A 14 10.92 -16.81 9.70
N ASN A 15 10.02 -16.89 8.74
CA ASN A 15 10.17 -16.37 7.38
C ASN A 15 9.46 -15.01 7.17
N VAL A 16 9.02 -14.36 8.24
CA VAL A 16 8.37 -13.04 8.20
C VAL A 16 9.32 -11.98 8.75
N THR A 17 9.53 -10.91 7.98
CA THR A 17 10.23 -9.71 8.43
C THR A 17 9.22 -8.59 8.65
N LEU A 18 9.23 -8.00 9.83
CA LEU A 18 8.35 -6.89 10.20
C LEU A 18 9.12 -5.57 10.16
N TRP A 19 8.58 -4.58 9.45
CA TRP A 19 9.08 -3.20 9.47
C TRP A 19 8.07 -2.28 10.19
N PRO A 20 8.46 -1.64 11.28
CA PRO A 20 7.56 -0.81 12.09
C PRO A 20 7.42 0.62 11.52
N TYR A 21 7.09 0.73 10.24
CA TYR A 21 6.93 2.00 9.55
C TYR A 21 5.55 2.10 8.89
N GLY A 22 5.00 3.31 8.85
CA GLY A 22 3.94 3.64 7.91
C GLY A 22 4.52 3.80 6.49
N LEU A 23 3.74 3.48 5.48
CA LEU A 23 4.15 3.71 4.08
C LEU A 23 3.44 4.95 3.53
N SER A 24 4.21 5.84 2.93
CA SER A 24 3.75 7.12 2.40
C SER A 24 4.53 7.52 1.13
N ASP A 25 4.23 8.71 0.60
CA ASP A 25 4.93 9.30 -0.55
C ASP A 25 6.25 10.02 -0.17
N ARG A 26 6.52 10.17 1.13
CA ARG A 26 7.72 10.82 1.67
C ARG A 26 8.00 10.40 3.11
N GLU A 27 9.18 10.76 3.61
CA GLU A 27 9.50 10.61 5.03
C GLU A 27 8.79 11.69 5.85
N HIS A 28 8.04 11.29 6.85
CA HIS A 28 7.38 12.16 7.84
C HIS A 28 6.91 11.35 9.03
N THR A 29 6.34 12.00 10.05
CA THR A 29 5.64 11.30 11.12
C THR A 29 4.13 11.41 10.93
N ALA A 30 3.40 10.41 11.38
CA ALA A 30 1.95 10.38 11.36
C ALA A 30 1.39 9.93 12.70
N GLN A 31 0.13 10.28 12.95
CA GLN A 31 -0.62 9.82 14.11
C GLN A 31 -1.83 9.01 13.63
N GLN A 32 -2.04 7.85 14.25
CA GLN A 32 -3.27 7.11 14.04
C GLN A 32 -4.40 7.74 14.84
N ASP A 33 -5.46 8.11 14.14
CA ASP A 33 -6.71 8.51 14.79
C ASP A 33 -7.50 7.25 15.13
N PHE A 34 -7.54 6.88 16.42
CA PHE A 34 -8.26 5.69 16.91
C PHE A 34 -9.78 5.76 16.67
N ASN A 35 -10.33 6.92 16.37
CA ASN A 35 -11.74 7.09 16.03
C ASN A 35 -12.04 6.99 14.52
N SER A 36 -11.00 7.04 13.71
CA SER A 36 -11.14 6.98 12.26
C SER A 36 -9.96 6.19 11.72
N THR A 37 -9.82 5.03 11.60
CA THR A 37 -8.72 4.20 11.02
C THR A 37 -7.80 4.90 9.98
N VAL A 38 -7.82 6.23 9.92
CA VAL A 38 -7.08 7.08 8.97
C VAL A 38 -5.84 7.63 9.66
N LEU A 39 -4.68 7.47 9.04
CA LEU A 39 -3.45 8.16 9.44
C LEU A 39 -3.61 9.65 9.12
N LYS A 40 -3.36 10.52 10.11
CA LYS A 40 -3.25 11.97 9.91
C LYS A 40 -1.79 12.35 9.76
N GLU A 41 -1.48 13.18 8.77
CA GLU A 41 -0.17 13.80 8.59
C GLU A 41 0.07 14.89 9.65
N GLU A 42 0.08 14.50 10.92
CA GLU A 42 0.40 15.37 12.04
C GLU A 42 1.60 14.81 12.79
N LYS A 43 2.27 15.61 13.59
CA LYS A 43 3.31 15.13 14.50
C LYS A 43 2.75 13.96 15.33
N GLY A 44 3.22 12.76 15.05
CA GLY A 44 2.77 11.54 15.68
C GLY A 44 3.92 10.56 15.93
N ASP A 45 3.60 9.43 16.47
CA ASP A 45 4.57 8.42 16.90
C ASP A 45 4.89 7.38 15.79
N ILE A 46 4.26 7.49 14.61
CA ILE A 46 4.47 6.57 13.51
C ILE A 46 5.42 7.21 12.50
N ASP A 47 6.63 6.65 12.36
CA ASP A 47 7.54 7.01 11.29
C ASP A 47 7.02 6.48 9.95
N CYS A 48 6.84 7.39 8.98
CA CYS A 48 6.42 7.05 7.63
C CYS A 48 7.60 7.15 6.66
N ARG A 49 7.67 6.20 5.74
CA ARG A 49 8.69 6.11 4.68
C ARG A 49 8.07 5.73 3.35
N THR A 50 8.81 5.95 2.27
CA THR A 50 8.42 5.43 0.96
C THR A 50 8.77 3.94 0.86
N LEU A 51 7.96 3.15 0.15
CA LEU A 51 8.32 1.76 -0.13
C LEU A 51 9.62 1.68 -0.96
N ASP A 52 9.82 2.64 -1.85
CA ASP A 52 11.02 2.73 -2.70
C ASP A 52 12.30 2.87 -1.88
N SER A 53 12.26 3.50 -0.69
CA SER A 53 13.42 3.67 0.18
C SER A 53 13.98 2.35 0.75
N PHE A 54 13.20 1.28 0.74
CA PHE A 54 13.66 -0.04 1.21
C PHE A 54 14.47 -0.82 0.17
N GLY A 55 14.46 -0.41 -1.10
CA GLY A 55 15.23 -1.06 -2.17
C GLY A 55 14.87 -2.53 -2.39
N LEU A 56 13.60 -2.90 -2.22
CA LEU A 56 13.16 -4.29 -2.30
C LEU A 56 13.19 -4.84 -3.73
N THR A 57 13.68 -6.08 -3.86
CA THR A 57 13.75 -6.82 -5.11
C THR A 57 13.08 -8.19 -4.99
N ASN A 58 12.74 -8.80 -6.13
CA ASN A 58 12.10 -10.12 -6.20
C ASN A 58 10.75 -10.18 -5.48
N ILE A 59 9.95 -9.13 -5.63
CA ILE A 59 8.58 -9.08 -5.11
C ILE A 59 7.63 -9.67 -6.15
N ASP A 60 6.93 -10.74 -5.80
CA ASP A 60 5.95 -11.42 -6.66
C ASP A 60 4.53 -10.95 -6.42
N PHE A 61 4.24 -10.56 -5.18
CA PHE A 61 2.90 -10.19 -4.75
C PHE A 61 2.93 -9.06 -3.71
N VAL A 62 2.01 -8.11 -3.84
CA VAL A 62 1.80 -7.02 -2.88
C VAL A 62 0.34 -6.99 -2.45
N LYS A 63 0.07 -7.12 -1.16
CA LYS A 63 -1.23 -6.82 -0.56
C LYS A 63 -1.19 -5.42 0.03
N ILE A 64 -2.14 -4.56 -0.36
CA ILE A 64 -2.30 -3.19 0.17
C ILE A 64 -3.64 -3.09 0.89
N ASP A 65 -3.59 -2.77 2.17
CA ASP A 65 -4.74 -2.60 3.05
C ASP A 65 -4.36 -1.60 4.16
N VAL A 66 -4.42 -0.32 3.86
CA VAL A 66 -3.88 0.78 4.68
C VAL A 66 -4.90 1.86 5.02
N ASP A 67 -6.18 1.53 4.91
CA ASP A 67 -7.33 2.33 5.38
C ASP A 67 -7.30 3.82 5.03
N GLY A 68 -7.15 4.14 3.74
CA GLY A 68 -7.21 5.51 3.21
C GLY A 68 -5.85 6.12 2.88
N PHE A 69 -4.76 5.40 3.13
CA PHE A 69 -3.40 5.83 2.79
C PHE A 69 -2.87 5.20 1.50
N GLU A 70 -3.75 4.59 0.70
CA GLU A 70 -3.40 3.89 -0.54
C GLU A 70 -2.74 4.81 -1.57
N VAL A 71 -3.23 6.05 -1.73
CA VAL A 71 -2.67 7.01 -2.70
C VAL A 71 -1.24 7.43 -2.34
N PRO A 72 -0.94 7.89 -1.11
CA PRO A 72 0.43 8.16 -0.70
C PRO A 72 1.35 6.95 -0.83
N LEU A 73 0.88 5.76 -0.40
CA LEU A 73 1.64 4.52 -0.51
C LEU A 73 2.02 4.22 -1.97
N LEU A 74 1.04 4.23 -2.88
CA LEU A 74 1.29 3.96 -4.31
C LEU A 74 2.26 4.98 -4.93
N ASN A 75 2.19 6.25 -4.54
CA ASN A 75 3.12 7.27 -4.99
C ASN A 75 4.55 7.02 -4.49
N GLY A 76 4.71 6.56 -3.25
CA GLY A 76 6.01 6.19 -2.66
C GLY A 76 6.51 4.79 -3.04
N ALA A 77 5.79 4.08 -3.90
CA ALA A 77 6.09 2.71 -4.34
C ALA A 77 6.36 2.59 -5.84
N ARG A 78 6.41 3.70 -6.57
CA ARG A 78 6.45 3.69 -8.05
C ARG A 78 7.65 2.94 -8.61
N GLU A 79 8.82 3.16 -8.06
CA GLU A 79 10.06 2.49 -8.48
C GLU A 79 10.01 0.99 -8.15
N THR A 80 9.63 0.64 -6.93
CA THR A 80 9.49 -0.74 -6.48
C THR A 80 8.50 -1.52 -7.34
N LEU A 81 7.31 -0.95 -7.61
CA LEU A 81 6.29 -1.59 -8.44
C LEU A 81 6.70 -1.68 -9.92
N THR A 82 7.49 -0.72 -10.41
CA THR A 82 7.99 -0.74 -11.79
C THR A 82 9.07 -1.80 -11.98
N ASN A 83 10.00 -1.91 -11.04
CA ASN A 83 11.15 -2.80 -11.15
C ASN A 83 10.79 -4.28 -10.90
N ASN A 84 9.80 -4.55 -10.07
CA ASN A 84 9.42 -5.91 -9.68
C ASN A 84 8.21 -6.45 -10.45
N ASN A 85 7.31 -5.60 -10.95
CA ASN A 85 6.05 -5.99 -11.61
C ASN A 85 5.20 -7.00 -10.83
N PRO A 86 5.00 -6.84 -9.51
CA PRO A 86 4.26 -7.81 -8.70
C PRO A 86 2.78 -7.87 -9.09
N VAL A 87 2.12 -8.94 -8.71
CA VAL A 87 0.66 -8.96 -8.61
C VAL A 87 0.26 -8.04 -7.46
N ILE A 88 -0.68 -7.12 -7.70
CA ILE A 88 -1.19 -6.23 -6.66
C ILE A 88 -2.61 -6.65 -6.28
N ASN A 89 -2.82 -6.85 -4.98
CA ASN A 89 -4.14 -6.96 -4.38
C ASN A 89 -4.33 -5.74 -3.46
N ILE A 90 -5.28 -4.88 -3.78
CA ILE A 90 -5.51 -3.62 -3.07
C ILE A 90 -6.96 -3.49 -2.63
N GLU A 91 -7.19 -3.09 -1.37
CA GLU A 91 -8.53 -2.78 -0.89
C GLU A 91 -9.02 -1.44 -1.48
N MET A 92 -10.21 -1.48 -2.11
CA MET A 92 -10.83 -0.34 -2.78
C MET A 92 -12.26 -0.13 -2.26
N LYS A 93 -12.42 0.66 -1.20
CA LYS A 93 -13.72 0.98 -0.59
C LYS A 93 -14.50 2.00 -1.44
N ARG A 94 -15.06 1.57 -2.57
CA ARG A 94 -15.70 2.42 -3.58
C ARG A 94 -16.90 3.20 -3.07
N ASP A 95 -17.68 2.60 -2.21
CA ASP A 95 -18.87 3.18 -1.57
C ASP A 95 -18.53 4.30 -0.58
N LYS A 96 -17.37 4.23 0.05
CA LYS A 96 -16.95 5.16 1.09
C LYS A 96 -15.85 6.14 0.65
N ARG A 97 -15.04 5.77 -0.34
CA ARG A 97 -13.82 6.50 -0.73
C ARG A 97 -13.64 6.60 -2.24
N ALA A 98 -14.70 6.92 -2.99
CA ALA A 98 -14.69 6.95 -4.45
C ALA A 98 -13.55 7.80 -5.04
N VAL A 99 -13.23 8.95 -4.44
CA VAL A 99 -12.13 9.82 -4.91
C VAL A 99 -10.78 9.16 -4.74
N VAL A 100 -10.55 8.49 -3.60
CA VAL A 100 -9.31 7.72 -3.34
C VAL A 100 -9.16 6.61 -4.37
N VAL A 101 -10.22 5.86 -4.60
CA VAL A 101 -10.25 4.75 -5.58
C VAL A 101 -9.90 5.25 -6.99
N THR A 102 -10.51 6.35 -7.44
CA THR A 102 -10.21 6.93 -8.76
C THR A 102 -8.74 7.32 -8.90
N LYS A 103 -8.16 7.91 -7.85
CA LYS A 103 -6.73 8.25 -7.84
C LYS A 103 -5.83 7.00 -7.87
N CYS A 104 -6.14 5.99 -7.08
CA CYS A 104 -5.41 4.71 -7.09
C CYS A 104 -5.46 4.05 -8.47
N GLU A 105 -6.64 3.99 -9.09
CA GLU A 105 -6.79 3.44 -10.45
C GLU A 105 -5.94 4.21 -11.47
N SER A 106 -5.90 5.54 -11.39
CA SER A 106 -5.07 6.36 -12.27
C SER A 106 -3.59 6.02 -12.10
N ILE A 107 -3.10 5.97 -10.86
CA ILE A 107 -1.70 5.63 -10.57
C ILE A 107 -1.34 4.23 -11.08
N LEU A 108 -2.20 3.23 -10.83
CA LEU A 108 -1.97 1.86 -11.27
C LEU A 108 -1.93 1.76 -12.80
N LYS A 109 -2.84 2.44 -13.50
CA LYS A 109 -2.85 2.50 -14.97
C LYS A 109 -1.61 3.19 -15.54
N ASP A 110 -1.18 4.30 -14.93
CA ASP A 110 0.04 5.02 -15.31
C ASP A 110 1.29 4.14 -15.15
N LEU A 111 1.30 3.25 -14.15
CA LEU A 111 2.35 2.25 -13.95
C LEU A 111 2.24 1.03 -14.86
N GLY A 112 1.23 0.97 -15.73
CA GLY A 112 1.01 -0.12 -16.69
C GLY A 112 0.23 -1.32 -16.16
N TYR A 113 -0.40 -1.19 -14.98
CA TYR A 113 -1.25 -2.23 -14.43
C TYR A 113 -2.64 -2.23 -15.07
N LYS A 114 -3.23 -3.42 -15.18
CA LYS A 114 -4.59 -3.65 -15.69
C LYS A 114 -5.43 -4.33 -14.62
N PHE A 115 -6.63 -3.83 -14.42
CA PHE A 115 -7.61 -4.47 -13.56
C PHE A 115 -7.94 -5.87 -14.06
N GLN A 116 -7.97 -6.85 -13.15
CA GLN A 116 -8.29 -8.24 -13.46
C GLN A 116 -9.64 -8.66 -12.87
N LYS A 117 -9.80 -8.51 -11.58
CA LYS A 117 -11.02 -8.91 -10.88
C LYS A 117 -11.20 -8.18 -9.56
N ARG A 118 -12.43 -8.19 -9.09
CA ARG A 118 -12.80 -7.73 -7.75
C ARG A 118 -13.36 -8.87 -6.92
N THR A 119 -13.00 -8.89 -5.64
CA THR A 119 -13.53 -9.82 -4.65
C THR A 119 -13.93 -9.01 -3.42
N LYS A 120 -15.23 -8.78 -3.21
CA LYS A 120 -15.74 -7.85 -2.19
C LYS A 120 -15.14 -6.45 -2.36
N SER A 121 -14.32 -6.00 -1.43
CA SER A 121 -13.63 -4.71 -1.47
C SER A 121 -12.24 -4.76 -2.10
N ASP A 122 -11.69 -5.94 -2.34
CA ASP A 122 -10.35 -6.12 -2.89
C ASP A 122 -10.34 -6.18 -4.40
N GLU A 123 -9.36 -5.56 -5.01
CA GLU A 123 -9.11 -5.60 -6.44
C GLU A 123 -7.74 -6.16 -6.75
N VAL A 124 -7.69 -7.00 -7.78
CA VAL A 124 -6.44 -7.59 -8.30
C VAL A 124 -6.03 -6.87 -9.57
N TRP A 125 -4.78 -6.44 -9.61
CA TRP A 125 -4.16 -5.74 -10.72
C TRP A 125 -2.87 -6.44 -11.16
N LEU A 126 -2.68 -6.59 -12.47
CA LEU A 126 -1.51 -7.22 -13.09
C LEU A 126 -0.91 -6.31 -14.15
N LYS A 127 0.41 -6.43 -14.36
CA LYS A 127 1.04 -6.02 -15.62
C LYS A 127 1.01 -7.18 -16.61
N SER A 128 0.73 -6.83 -17.83
CA SER A 128 0.80 -7.79 -18.94
C SER A 128 2.19 -7.76 -19.57
#